data_5ab5553b9c5340391af4354c1ce1c524
#
_entry.id   5ab5553b9c5340391af4354c1ce1c524
#
_cell.length_a   1.000
_cell.length_b   1.000
_cell.length_c   1.000
_cell.angle_alpha   90.00
_cell.angle_beta   90.00
_cell.angle_gamma   90.00
#
_symmetry.space_group_name_H-M   'P 1'
#
loop_
_entity.id
_entity.type
_entity.pdbx_description
1 polymer ?
#
loop_
_entity_poly.entity_id
_entity_poly.type
_entity_poly.pdbx_seq_one_letter_code
_entity_poly.pdbx_strand_id
1 'polypeptide(L)'
;TPSVADGRWLAAHFPGRTWLAVELHAGPDDSARLESLQALGAACGLPLVAAGDVHMHARSRRPVQDVLTALRLKTTVFDAGYALFPNGERHLRTRLRLARLYPPELLAATLHIAAQCNFSLAELRYEYPEEIVPPGETPASWLRHETEAGLRRRYPLGEPAKVRGRIEHELALIAEMTYEAYFLTVYDIVRFARSRKILCQGRGSAANSAVCFALGITEVDPARSDMLFERFISKERGEPPDIDVDFEHERRDEVIAYIYEKYGRERAALAAALITYRTKGALRDAGRALGFGIAQIDALTASLAWWDKREQLPERFAELGLDPHSPRVEKWLWIAEQLRGFPRHLTQHVGGFVISRGPLARLVPVESTAMAERTVIQWDKDDIDALGLMKVDILALGMLSAIRRMLDIVGERRTPGVLPAGRGRRLLMHQRPP
;
A
#
# COMPACT_ATOMS: atom_id res chain seq x y z
N THR A 1 -5.47 -19.02 29.82
CA THR A 1 -6.16 -18.07 30.72
C THR A 1 -5.12 -17.13 31.30
N PRO A 2 -5.32 -15.81 31.26
CA PRO A 2 -4.38 -14.86 31.89
C PRO A 2 -4.26 -15.13 33.39
N SER A 3 -3.10 -14.77 33.97
CA SER A 3 -2.89 -14.92 35.41
C SER A 3 -3.44 -13.70 36.18
N VAL A 4 -3.69 -13.87 37.48
CA VAL A 4 -4.07 -12.76 38.38
C VAL A 4 -2.98 -11.70 38.42
N ALA A 5 -1.70 -12.10 38.34
CA ALA A 5 -0.56 -11.18 38.33
C ALA A 5 -0.58 -10.27 37.09
N ASP A 6 -0.78 -10.87 35.90
CA ASP A 6 -0.88 -10.12 34.64
C ASP A 6 -2.09 -9.17 34.65
N GLY A 7 -3.25 -9.65 35.16
CA GLY A 7 -4.45 -8.83 35.24
C GLY A 7 -4.27 -7.62 36.18
N ARG A 8 -3.65 -7.79 37.33
CA ARG A 8 -3.34 -6.69 38.24
C ARG A 8 -2.32 -5.71 37.65
N TRP A 9 -1.31 -6.21 36.97
CA TRP A 9 -0.33 -5.38 36.29
C TRP A 9 -1.00 -4.50 35.21
N LEU A 10 -1.86 -5.10 34.37
CA LEU A 10 -2.60 -4.37 33.34
C LEU A 10 -3.56 -3.33 33.96
N ALA A 11 -4.28 -3.68 35.01
CA ALA A 11 -5.17 -2.76 35.72
C ALA A 11 -4.42 -1.53 36.27
N ALA A 12 -3.22 -1.74 36.82
CA ALA A 12 -2.38 -0.67 37.37
C ALA A 12 -1.80 0.25 36.27
N HIS A 13 -1.38 -0.33 35.13
CA HIS A 13 -0.74 0.46 34.06
C HIS A 13 -1.72 1.10 33.07
N PHE A 14 -2.92 0.53 32.92
CA PHE A 14 -3.97 1.01 32.02
C PHE A 14 -5.30 1.20 32.75
N PRO A 15 -5.38 2.06 33.77
CA PRO A 15 -6.58 2.24 34.55
C PRO A 15 -7.74 2.76 33.68
N GLY A 16 -8.91 2.11 33.82
CA GLY A 16 -10.11 2.44 33.04
C GLY A 16 -10.06 2.09 31.55
N ARG A 17 -8.99 1.42 31.09
CA ARG A 17 -8.78 1.05 29.67
C ARG A 17 -8.47 -0.44 29.48
N THR A 18 -8.76 -1.27 30.48
CA THR A 18 -8.52 -2.71 30.44
C THR A 18 -9.79 -3.46 30.82
N TRP A 19 -10.14 -4.46 30.01
CA TRP A 19 -11.26 -5.37 30.22
C TRP A 19 -10.81 -6.79 29.98
N LEU A 20 -11.49 -7.75 30.62
CA LEU A 20 -11.33 -9.17 30.32
C LEU A 20 -12.32 -9.56 29.22
N ALA A 21 -11.83 -9.99 28.08
CA ALA A 21 -12.63 -10.47 26.97
C ALA A 21 -13.23 -11.86 27.30
N VAL A 22 -14.54 -11.96 27.18
CA VAL A 22 -15.29 -13.20 27.32
C VAL A 22 -15.73 -13.67 25.95
N GLU A 23 -15.21 -14.79 25.51
CA GLU A 23 -15.50 -15.41 24.21
C GLU A 23 -16.25 -16.70 24.42
N LEU A 24 -17.54 -16.73 24.02
CA LEU A 24 -18.41 -17.91 24.11
C LEU A 24 -18.73 -18.40 22.69
N HIS A 25 -18.34 -19.61 22.37
CA HIS A 25 -18.46 -20.19 21.04
C HIS A 25 -19.29 -21.46 20.98
N ALA A 26 -20.29 -21.58 21.88
CA ALA A 26 -21.14 -22.78 22.05
C ALA A 26 -20.30 -24.06 22.26
N GLY A 27 -19.21 -23.91 22.99
CA GLY A 27 -18.38 -25.03 23.45
C GLY A 27 -18.94 -25.66 24.74
N PRO A 28 -18.56 -26.90 25.05
CA PRO A 28 -19.02 -27.58 26.27
C PRO A 28 -18.55 -26.88 27.56
N ASP A 29 -17.41 -26.15 27.48
CA ASP A 29 -16.77 -25.50 28.63
C ASP A 29 -17.12 -24.00 28.77
N ASP A 30 -18.05 -23.49 27.96
CA ASP A 30 -18.36 -22.04 27.93
C ASP A 30 -18.82 -21.51 29.31
N SER A 31 -19.61 -22.26 30.05
CA SER A 31 -20.08 -21.86 31.38
C SER A 31 -18.94 -21.83 32.40
N ALA A 32 -18.13 -22.88 32.45
CA ALA A 32 -16.97 -22.91 33.35
C ALA A 32 -15.94 -21.85 33.02
N ARG A 33 -15.77 -21.54 31.73
CA ARG A 33 -14.91 -20.44 31.25
C ARG A 33 -15.43 -19.08 31.70
N LEU A 34 -16.74 -18.84 31.60
CA LEU A 34 -17.36 -17.59 32.05
C LEU A 34 -17.16 -17.41 33.57
N GLU A 35 -17.47 -18.44 34.39
CA GLU A 35 -17.27 -18.41 35.83
C GLU A 35 -15.80 -18.12 36.21
N SER A 36 -14.86 -18.80 35.54
CA SER A 36 -13.42 -18.59 35.76
C SER A 36 -12.98 -17.16 35.45
N LEU A 37 -13.49 -16.59 34.37
CA LEU A 37 -13.16 -15.20 33.97
C LEU A 37 -13.83 -14.19 34.90
N GLN A 38 -15.04 -14.46 35.41
CA GLN A 38 -15.69 -13.62 36.42
C GLN A 38 -14.89 -13.60 37.73
N ALA A 39 -14.42 -14.78 38.19
CA ALA A 39 -13.57 -14.89 39.39
C ALA A 39 -12.23 -14.13 39.17
N LEU A 40 -11.62 -14.26 38.00
CA LEU A 40 -10.39 -13.56 37.65
C LEU A 40 -10.62 -12.03 37.62
N GLY A 41 -11.70 -11.57 37.00
CA GLY A 41 -12.07 -10.15 36.97
C GLY A 41 -12.21 -9.55 38.34
N ALA A 42 -12.92 -10.25 39.26
CA ALA A 42 -13.07 -9.84 40.65
C ALA A 42 -11.71 -9.78 41.40
N ALA A 43 -10.84 -10.78 41.18
CA ALA A 43 -9.51 -10.84 41.80
C ALA A 43 -8.54 -9.73 41.32
N CYS A 44 -8.72 -9.25 40.08
CA CYS A 44 -7.87 -8.22 39.47
C CYS A 44 -8.48 -6.82 39.50
N GLY A 45 -9.76 -6.67 39.86
CA GLY A 45 -10.51 -5.42 39.73
C GLY A 45 -10.77 -5.01 38.28
N LEU A 46 -10.87 -5.96 37.35
CA LEU A 46 -11.09 -5.72 35.93
C LEU A 46 -12.54 -6.06 35.51
N PRO A 47 -13.23 -5.16 34.81
CA PRO A 47 -14.53 -5.47 34.22
C PRO A 47 -14.41 -6.47 33.06
N LEU A 48 -15.49 -7.23 32.84
CA LEU A 48 -15.60 -8.14 31.71
C LEU A 48 -16.32 -7.50 30.53
N VAL A 49 -16.02 -7.97 29.33
CA VAL A 49 -16.69 -7.54 28.09
C VAL A 49 -16.97 -8.71 27.18
N ALA A 50 -18.14 -8.74 26.54
CA ALA A 50 -18.44 -9.73 25.50
C ALA A 50 -17.56 -9.51 24.28
N ALA A 51 -16.87 -10.56 23.83
CA ALA A 51 -16.05 -10.56 22.62
C ALA A 51 -16.44 -11.74 21.73
N GLY A 52 -16.40 -11.53 20.42
CA GLY A 52 -16.83 -12.54 19.44
C GLY A 52 -15.69 -13.31 18.82
N ASP A 53 -14.47 -12.75 18.82
CA ASP A 53 -13.34 -13.25 18.05
C ASP A 53 -13.77 -13.72 16.65
N VAL A 54 -14.36 -12.76 15.90
CA VAL A 54 -15.01 -13.04 14.62
C VAL A 54 -13.98 -13.22 13.52
N HIS A 55 -13.99 -14.39 12.88
CA HIS A 55 -13.11 -14.72 11.74
C HIS A 55 -13.87 -14.87 10.42
N MET A 56 -15.19 -14.84 10.43
CA MET A 56 -16.03 -14.97 9.23
C MET A 56 -17.36 -14.22 9.40
N HIS A 57 -17.95 -13.77 8.31
CA HIS A 57 -19.23 -13.05 8.37
C HIS A 57 -20.43 -14.00 8.51
N ALA A 58 -20.34 -15.23 8.06
CA ALA A 58 -21.38 -16.24 8.16
C ALA A 58 -20.78 -17.61 8.52
N ARG A 59 -21.56 -18.45 9.23
CA ARG A 59 -21.14 -19.80 9.65
C ARG A 59 -20.74 -20.68 8.45
N SER A 60 -21.40 -20.52 7.30
CA SER A 60 -21.12 -21.27 6.07
C SER A 60 -19.73 -20.99 5.48
N ARG A 61 -19.04 -19.94 5.95
CA ARG A 61 -17.69 -19.58 5.52
C ARG A 61 -16.58 -20.34 6.27
N ARG A 62 -16.91 -21.18 7.22
CA ARG A 62 -15.95 -21.98 7.95
C ARG A 62 -14.96 -22.76 7.06
N PRO A 63 -15.37 -23.44 5.96
CA PRO A 63 -14.40 -24.14 5.11
C PRO A 63 -13.32 -23.21 4.50
N VAL A 64 -13.67 -21.95 4.22
CA VAL A 64 -12.69 -20.94 3.76
C VAL A 64 -11.72 -20.59 4.88
N GLN A 65 -12.23 -20.39 6.11
CA GLN A 65 -11.42 -20.13 7.29
C GLN A 65 -10.44 -21.28 7.58
N ASP A 66 -10.91 -22.54 7.48
CA ASP A 66 -10.09 -23.73 7.69
C ASP A 66 -8.95 -23.79 6.64
N VAL A 67 -9.24 -23.49 5.36
CA VAL A 67 -8.25 -23.40 4.28
C VAL A 67 -7.23 -22.29 4.55
N LEU A 68 -7.67 -21.10 4.93
CA LEU A 68 -6.75 -20.00 5.27
C LEU A 68 -5.86 -20.34 6.46
N THR A 69 -6.39 -21.05 7.45
CA THR A 69 -5.61 -21.55 8.60
C THR A 69 -4.55 -22.56 8.15
N ALA A 70 -4.94 -23.53 7.31
CA ALA A 70 -4.01 -24.52 6.77
C ALA A 70 -2.88 -23.87 5.94
N LEU A 71 -3.23 -22.89 5.11
CA LEU A 71 -2.24 -22.12 4.33
C LEU A 71 -1.25 -21.36 5.22
N ARG A 72 -1.74 -20.71 6.27
CA ARG A 72 -0.90 -19.99 7.25
C ARG A 72 0.08 -20.94 7.94
N LEU A 73 -0.37 -22.16 8.26
CA LEU A 73 0.44 -23.20 8.89
C LEU A 73 1.28 -24.02 7.90
N LYS A 74 1.15 -23.74 6.59
CA LYS A 74 1.82 -24.48 5.51
C LYS A 74 1.54 -25.99 5.52
N THR A 75 0.30 -26.36 5.85
CA THR A 75 -0.18 -27.73 5.94
C THR A 75 -1.47 -27.92 5.15
N THR A 76 -2.06 -29.13 5.19
CA THR A 76 -3.39 -29.37 4.64
C THR A 76 -4.47 -29.20 5.71
N VAL A 77 -5.73 -29.01 5.30
CA VAL A 77 -6.87 -28.97 6.23
C VAL A 77 -6.99 -30.29 7.01
N PHE A 78 -6.59 -31.41 6.42
CA PHE A 78 -6.66 -32.74 7.04
C PHE A 78 -5.60 -32.93 8.14
N ASP A 79 -4.44 -32.30 7.99
CA ASP A 79 -3.31 -32.41 8.92
C ASP A 79 -3.27 -31.28 9.94
N ALA A 80 -4.07 -30.22 9.76
CA ALA A 80 -4.10 -29.06 10.65
C ALA A 80 -4.64 -29.35 12.06
N GLY A 81 -5.43 -30.43 12.22
CA GLY A 81 -5.88 -30.95 13.51
C GLY A 81 -6.53 -29.88 14.41
N TYR A 82 -6.07 -29.78 15.65
CA TYR A 82 -6.59 -28.83 16.64
C TYR A 82 -6.25 -27.35 16.36
N ALA A 83 -5.48 -27.04 15.33
CA ALA A 83 -5.29 -25.67 14.89
C ALA A 83 -6.53 -25.09 14.18
N LEU A 84 -7.44 -25.96 13.73
CA LEU A 84 -8.75 -25.56 13.21
C LEU A 84 -9.72 -25.29 14.37
N PHE A 85 -10.61 -24.33 14.19
CA PHE A 85 -11.66 -24.10 15.18
C PHE A 85 -12.61 -25.30 15.27
N PRO A 86 -13.08 -25.65 16.48
CA PRO A 86 -13.91 -26.85 16.68
C PRO A 86 -15.30 -26.74 16.02
N ASN A 87 -15.77 -25.50 15.79
CA ASN A 87 -17.06 -25.21 15.20
C ASN A 87 -17.05 -23.93 14.37
N GLY A 88 -18.19 -23.54 13.79
CA GLY A 88 -18.34 -22.31 12.98
C GLY A 88 -18.86 -21.11 13.78
N GLU A 89 -18.74 -21.08 15.10
CA GLU A 89 -19.35 -20.02 15.93
C GLU A 89 -18.60 -18.70 15.92
N ARG A 90 -17.37 -18.64 15.38
CA ARG A 90 -16.61 -17.39 15.22
C ARG A 90 -17.07 -16.60 13.97
N HIS A 91 -18.38 -16.39 13.88
CA HIS A 91 -19.01 -15.59 12.81
C HIS A 91 -19.78 -14.40 13.38
N LEU A 92 -20.11 -13.43 12.53
CA LEU A 92 -20.96 -12.31 12.92
C LEU A 92 -22.34 -12.82 13.35
N ARG A 93 -22.65 -12.64 14.62
CA ARG A 93 -23.91 -13.09 15.22
C ARG A 93 -24.91 -11.94 15.32
N THR A 94 -26.19 -12.22 15.16
CA THR A 94 -27.25 -11.23 15.35
C THR A 94 -27.31 -10.77 16.81
N ARG A 95 -27.81 -9.55 17.04
CA ARG A 95 -27.99 -9.02 18.41
C ARG A 95 -28.84 -9.95 19.28
N LEU A 96 -29.91 -10.53 18.73
CA LEU A 96 -30.75 -11.50 19.45
C LEU A 96 -29.95 -12.74 19.86
N ARG A 97 -29.07 -13.25 19.01
CA ARG A 97 -28.21 -14.40 19.33
C ARG A 97 -27.20 -14.00 20.43
N LEU A 98 -26.60 -12.83 20.35
CA LEU A 98 -25.68 -12.34 21.37
C LEU A 98 -26.37 -12.16 22.73
N ALA A 99 -27.59 -11.59 22.77
CA ALA A 99 -28.38 -11.44 24.00
C ALA A 99 -28.77 -12.75 24.67
N ARG A 100 -28.80 -13.89 23.92
CA ARG A 100 -29.02 -15.21 24.47
C ARG A 100 -27.76 -15.91 24.97
N LEU A 101 -26.59 -15.46 24.51
CA LEU A 101 -25.29 -16.07 24.83
C LEU A 101 -24.59 -15.39 26.00
N TYR A 102 -24.70 -14.09 26.09
CA TYR A 102 -23.94 -13.30 27.05
C TYR A 102 -24.83 -12.68 28.10
N PRO A 103 -24.35 -12.55 29.34
CA PRO A 103 -24.98 -11.71 30.36
C PRO A 103 -25.13 -10.27 29.85
N PRO A 104 -26.25 -9.58 30.17
CA PRO A 104 -26.53 -8.23 29.66
C PRO A 104 -25.43 -7.20 29.98
N GLU A 105 -24.80 -7.29 31.14
CA GLU A 105 -23.74 -6.42 31.61
C GLU A 105 -22.48 -6.49 30.72
N LEU A 106 -22.14 -7.67 30.19
CA LEU A 106 -21.00 -7.85 29.28
C LEU A 106 -21.27 -7.20 27.91
N LEU A 107 -22.52 -7.21 27.47
CA LEU A 107 -22.94 -6.54 26.24
C LEU A 107 -22.98 -5.01 26.46
N ALA A 108 -23.45 -4.54 27.61
CA ALA A 108 -23.42 -3.12 27.96
C ALA A 108 -21.99 -2.58 28.00
N ALA A 109 -21.02 -3.38 28.47
CA ALA A 109 -19.61 -3.01 28.46
C ALA A 109 -19.07 -2.72 27.03
N THR A 110 -19.58 -3.37 25.99
CA THR A 110 -19.19 -3.09 24.60
C THR A 110 -19.59 -1.66 24.19
N LEU A 111 -20.76 -1.19 24.62
CA LEU A 111 -21.22 0.18 24.34
C LEU A 111 -20.42 1.20 25.11
N HIS A 112 -20.05 0.88 26.36
CA HIS A 112 -19.19 1.73 27.17
C HIS A 112 -17.81 1.92 26.53
N ILE A 113 -17.20 0.84 26.02
CA ILE A 113 -15.92 0.90 25.30
C ILE A 113 -16.09 1.70 24.00
N ALA A 114 -17.15 1.44 23.23
CA ALA A 114 -17.40 2.16 21.98
C ALA A 114 -17.53 3.68 22.20
N ALA A 115 -18.17 4.10 23.32
CA ALA A 115 -18.29 5.52 23.67
C ALA A 115 -16.94 6.19 24.03
N GLN A 116 -15.92 5.42 24.38
CA GLN A 116 -14.56 5.92 24.62
C GLN A 116 -13.71 5.99 23.34
N CYS A 117 -14.13 5.33 22.26
CA CYS A 117 -13.43 5.30 20.99
C CYS A 117 -13.91 6.48 20.11
N ASN A 118 -13.31 7.64 20.28
CA ASN A 118 -13.69 8.88 19.59
C ASN A 118 -12.69 9.34 18.53
N PHE A 119 -11.62 8.58 18.30
CA PHE A 119 -10.65 8.88 17.26
C PHE A 119 -11.25 8.71 15.85
N SER A 120 -10.94 9.67 14.97
CA SER A 120 -11.27 9.63 13.54
C SER A 120 -10.02 9.76 12.70
N LEU A 121 -9.92 9.00 11.61
CA LEU A 121 -8.85 9.16 10.62
C LEU A 121 -8.80 10.58 10.04
N ALA A 122 -9.94 11.31 10.03
CA ALA A 122 -10.00 12.70 9.60
C ALA A 122 -9.25 13.67 10.55
N GLU A 123 -8.84 13.22 11.73
CA GLU A 123 -8.02 14.02 12.66
C GLU A 123 -6.52 13.97 12.30
N LEU A 124 -6.10 12.99 11.51
CA LEU A 124 -4.72 12.89 11.07
C LEU A 124 -4.36 14.12 10.22
N ARG A 125 -3.18 14.68 10.50
CA ARG A 125 -2.61 15.79 9.73
C ARG A 125 -1.31 15.34 9.14
N TYR A 126 -1.27 15.37 7.82
CA TYR A 126 -0.07 15.07 7.05
C TYR A 126 0.62 16.39 6.67
N GLU A 127 1.90 16.46 6.93
CA GLU A 127 2.73 17.61 6.61
C GLU A 127 3.96 17.16 5.84
N TYR A 128 4.25 17.84 4.73
CA TYR A 128 5.47 17.62 3.96
C TYR A 128 6.70 18.20 4.68
N PRO A 129 7.88 17.57 4.49
CA PRO A 129 9.14 18.12 4.99
C PRO A 129 9.46 19.45 4.31
N GLU A 130 9.96 20.40 5.08
CA GLU A 130 10.34 21.76 4.63
C GLU A 130 11.85 22.02 4.72
N GLU A 131 12.66 21.03 5.07
CA GLU A 131 14.11 21.17 5.31
C GLU A 131 14.92 21.60 4.08
N ILE A 132 14.31 21.54 2.90
CA ILE A 132 14.92 22.01 1.65
C ILE A 132 14.72 23.50 1.40
N VAL A 133 13.88 24.16 2.21
CA VAL A 133 13.63 25.61 2.15
C VAL A 133 14.68 26.32 3.01
N PRO A 134 15.48 27.25 2.46
CA PRO A 134 16.47 28.00 3.22
C PRO A 134 15.83 28.86 4.33
N PRO A 135 16.57 29.13 5.42
CA PRO A 135 16.10 30.06 6.46
C PRO A 135 15.73 31.42 5.88
N GLY A 136 14.54 31.92 6.25
CA GLY A 136 14.03 33.21 5.76
C GLY A 136 13.20 33.14 4.49
N GLU A 137 13.14 31.98 3.82
CA GLU A 137 12.27 31.73 2.67
C GLU A 137 11.01 30.96 3.08
N THR A 138 9.99 31.03 2.26
CA THR A 138 8.81 30.17 2.34
C THR A 138 8.86 29.09 1.25
N PRO A 139 8.13 27.98 1.37
CA PRO A 139 8.04 27.00 0.28
C PRO A 139 7.63 27.63 -1.05
N ALA A 140 6.71 28.58 -1.04
CA ALA A 140 6.24 29.28 -2.24
C ALA A 140 7.33 30.17 -2.86
N SER A 141 8.03 30.98 -2.04
CA SER A 141 9.11 31.84 -2.53
C SER A 141 10.27 31.01 -3.06
N TRP A 142 10.63 29.93 -2.37
CA TRP A 142 11.73 29.06 -2.76
C TRP A 142 11.40 28.25 -4.03
N LEU A 143 10.17 27.71 -4.17
CA LEU A 143 9.74 27.04 -5.39
C LEU A 143 9.82 27.99 -6.59
N ARG A 144 9.34 29.23 -6.43
CA ARG A 144 9.45 30.26 -7.48
C ARG A 144 10.91 30.54 -7.82
N HIS A 145 11.77 30.73 -6.81
CA HIS A 145 13.20 31.00 -7.01
C HIS A 145 13.88 29.90 -7.85
N GLU A 146 13.68 28.64 -7.49
CA GLU A 146 14.26 27.48 -8.21
C GLU A 146 13.65 27.30 -9.61
N THR A 147 12.36 27.60 -9.77
CA THR A 147 11.69 27.59 -11.09
C THR A 147 12.29 28.63 -12.01
N GLU A 148 12.50 29.89 -11.54
CA GLU A 148 13.12 30.97 -12.31
C GLU A 148 14.58 30.64 -12.66
N ALA A 149 15.34 30.08 -11.72
CA ALA A 149 16.70 29.63 -11.99
C ALA A 149 16.71 28.50 -13.04
N GLY A 150 15.72 27.61 -12.99
CA GLY A 150 15.52 26.56 -13.98
C GLY A 150 15.18 27.08 -15.37
N LEU A 151 14.26 28.06 -15.46
CA LEU A 151 13.92 28.70 -16.73
C LEU A 151 15.14 29.33 -17.41
N ARG A 152 15.97 30.07 -16.67
CA ARG A 152 17.20 30.64 -17.19
C ARG A 152 18.15 29.56 -17.75
N ARG A 153 18.23 28.40 -17.13
CA ARG A 153 19.02 27.25 -17.64
C ARG A 153 18.43 26.64 -18.91
N ARG A 154 17.09 26.56 -18.98
CA ARG A 154 16.36 25.91 -20.10
C ARG A 154 16.24 26.83 -21.32
N TYR A 155 16.10 28.12 -21.08
CA TYR A 155 15.93 29.14 -22.10
C TYR A 155 16.96 30.29 -21.91
N PRO A 156 18.25 30.07 -22.28
CA PRO A 156 19.30 31.06 -22.09
C PRO A 156 19.06 32.37 -22.86
N LEU A 157 18.25 32.30 -23.93
CA LEU A 157 17.89 33.47 -24.77
C LEU A 157 16.52 34.07 -24.40
N GLY A 158 15.93 33.62 -23.28
CA GLY A 158 14.59 33.98 -22.84
C GLY A 158 13.55 32.95 -23.23
N GLU A 159 12.61 32.72 -22.32
CA GLU A 159 11.50 31.79 -22.54
C GLU A 159 10.40 32.39 -23.40
N PRO A 160 9.65 31.58 -24.18
CA PRO A 160 8.46 32.03 -24.89
C PRO A 160 7.38 32.57 -23.95
N ALA A 161 6.64 33.61 -24.35
CA ALA A 161 5.54 34.15 -23.54
C ALA A 161 4.48 33.10 -23.14
N LYS A 162 4.21 32.11 -24.00
CA LYS A 162 3.34 30.98 -23.72
C LYS A 162 3.84 30.15 -22.51
N VAL A 163 5.15 29.92 -22.40
CA VAL A 163 5.76 29.19 -21.29
C VAL A 163 5.68 30.00 -20.00
N ARG A 164 6.00 31.30 -20.07
CA ARG A 164 5.86 32.20 -18.93
C ARG A 164 4.45 32.22 -18.38
N GLY A 165 3.43 32.35 -19.21
CA GLY A 165 2.03 32.32 -18.79
C GLY A 165 1.65 31.02 -18.11
N ARG A 166 2.13 29.88 -18.60
CA ARG A 166 1.91 28.58 -17.97
C ARG A 166 2.59 28.49 -16.58
N ILE A 167 3.84 28.93 -16.46
CA ILE A 167 4.56 28.93 -15.18
C ILE A 167 3.81 29.73 -14.11
N GLU A 168 3.34 30.94 -14.45
CA GLU A 168 2.60 31.76 -13.49
C GLU A 168 1.28 31.11 -13.07
N HIS A 169 0.56 30.53 -14.03
CA HIS A 169 -0.68 29.79 -13.75
C HIS A 169 -0.44 28.56 -12.86
N GLU A 170 0.59 27.76 -13.19
CA GLU A 170 0.92 26.56 -12.42
C GLU A 170 1.39 26.90 -11.01
N LEU A 171 2.27 27.89 -10.84
CA LEU A 171 2.72 28.32 -9.51
C LEU A 171 1.58 28.86 -8.65
N ALA A 172 0.62 29.60 -9.24
CA ALA A 172 -0.56 30.06 -8.53
C ALA A 172 -1.44 28.90 -8.05
N LEU A 173 -1.66 27.89 -8.90
CA LEU A 173 -2.46 26.72 -8.55
C LEU A 173 -1.76 25.83 -7.51
N ILE A 174 -0.44 25.64 -7.62
CA ILE A 174 0.36 24.90 -6.64
C ILE A 174 0.28 25.58 -5.26
N ALA A 175 0.37 26.93 -5.22
CA ALA A 175 0.28 27.70 -3.99
C ALA A 175 -1.13 27.61 -3.37
N GLU A 176 -2.18 27.70 -4.18
CA GLU A 176 -3.56 27.57 -3.70
C GLU A 176 -3.84 26.21 -3.10
N MET A 177 -3.24 25.14 -3.66
CA MET A 177 -3.37 23.76 -3.16
C MET A 177 -2.34 23.40 -2.08
N THR A 178 -1.42 24.32 -1.73
CA THR A 178 -0.34 24.09 -0.75
C THR A 178 0.59 22.92 -1.07
N TYR A 179 0.93 22.71 -2.35
CA TYR A 179 1.76 21.60 -2.81
C TYR A 179 3.24 21.99 -3.06
N GLU A 180 3.68 23.19 -2.70
CA GLU A 180 5.03 23.67 -2.96
C GLU A 180 6.09 22.76 -2.34
N ALA A 181 5.91 22.34 -1.09
CA ALA A 181 6.85 21.46 -0.39
C ALA A 181 6.97 20.09 -1.08
N TYR A 182 5.88 19.59 -1.67
CA TYR A 182 5.89 18.38 -2.48
C TYR A 182 6.75 18.50 -3.74
N PHE A 183 6.53 19.56 -4.53
CA PHE A 183 7.34 19.83 -5.73
C PHE A 183 8.82 20.00 -5.39
N LEU A 184 9.12 20.70 -4.31
CA LEU A 184 10.48 20.89 -3.82
C LEU A 184 11.12 19.57 -3.39
N THR A 185 10.37 18.68 -2.71
CA THR A 185 10.87 17.36 -2.31
C THR A 185 11.24 16.50 -3.53
N VAL A 186 10.38 16.46 -4.55
CA VAL A 186 10.69 15.74 -5.80
C VAL A 186 11.88 16.37 -6.52
N TYR A 187 11.93 17.69 -6.58
CA TYR A 187 13.05 18.43 -7.15
C TYR A 187 14.38 18.10 -6.48
N ASP A 188 14.41 18.02 -5.16
CA ASP A 188 15.62 17.68 -4.41
C ASP A 188 16.11 16.25 -4.74
N ILE A 189 15.20 15.27 -4.79
CA ILE A 189 15.52 13.89 -5.16
C ILE A 189 16.09 13.83 -6.59
N VAL A 190 15.47 14.53 -7.54
CA VAL A 190 15.94 14.59 -8.92
C VAL A 190 17.29 15.31 -9.00
N ARG A 191 17.48 16.40 -8.25
CA ARG A 191 18.76 17.13 -8.16
C ARG A 191 19.88 16.23 -7.64
N PHE A 192 19.62 15.43 -6.59
CA PHE A 192 20.58 14.43 -6.11
C PHE A 192 20.94 13.44 -7.23
N ALA A 193 19.95 12.82 -7.87
CA ALA A 193 20.20 11.86 -8.94
C ALA A 193 21.06 12.45 -10.06
N ARG A 194 20.74 13.69 -10.51
CA ARG A 194 21.50 14.39 -11.53
C ARG A 194 22.93 14.72 -11.09
N SER A 195 23.14 15.11 -9.82
CA SER A 195 24.48 15.36 -9.27
C SER A 195 25.36 14.11 -9.30
N ARG A 196 24.75 12.93 -9.15
CA ARG A 196 25.38 11.61 -9.26
C ARG A 196 25.42 11.08 -10.69
N LYS A 197 24.97 11.87 -11.68
CA LYS A 197 24.90 11.46 -13.09
C LYS A 197 24.00 10.24 -13.32
N ILE A 198 22.94 10.07 -12.52
CA ILE A 198 21.91 9.06 -12.69
C ILE A 198 20.88 9.63 -13.67
N LEU A 199 20.60 8.91 -14.76
CA LEU A 199 19.53 9.32 -15.67
C LEU A 199 18.18 9.18 -14.98
N CYS A 200 17.37 10.22 -15.07
CA CYS A 200 16.03 10.23 -14.52
C CYS A 200 15.08 11.03 -15.41
N GLN A 201 13.79 10.67 -15.36
CA GLN A 201 12.76 11.30 -16.18
C GLN A 201 11.42 11.28 -15.46
N GLY A 202 10.83 12.45 -15.22
CA GLY A 202 9.44 12.56 -14.81
C GLY A 202 8.50 12.17 -15.95
N ARG A 203 7.54 11.30 -15.66
CA ARG A 203 6.59 10.77 -16.64
C ARG A 203 5.14 11.03 -16.23
N GLY A 204 4.22 10.53 -17.04
CA GLY A 204 2.79 10.64 -16.76
C GLY A 204 2.33 12.09 -16.70
N SER A 205 1.65 12.44 -15.62
CA SER A 205 1.10 13.76 -15.38
C SER A 205 2.17 14.84 -15.19
N ALA A 206 3.32 14.51 -14.58
CA ALA A 206 4.44 15.45 -14.41
C ALA A 206 5.01 15.98 -15.73
N ALA A 207 4.87 15.22 -16.83
CA ALA A 207 5.30 15.65 -18.16
C ALA A 207 4.44 16.80 -18.72
N ASN A 208 3.30 17.09 -18.11
CA ASN A 208 2.40 18.19 -18.51
C ASN A 208 2.71 19.52 -17.80
N SER A 209 3.67 19.53 -16.87
CA SER A 209 3.96 20.69 -16.03
C SER A 209 5.18 21.47 -16.55
N ALA A 210 5.00 22.76 -16.77
CA ALA A 210 6.09 23.68 -17.10
C ALA A 210 7.00 23.94 -15.89
N VAL A 211 6.46 23.90 -14.66
CA VAL A 211 7.24 23.97 -13.42
C VAL A 211 8.13 22.73 -13.30
N CYS A 212 7.61 21.51 -13.52
CA CYS A 212 8.42 20.30 -13.54
C CYS A 212 9.53 20.33 -14.61
N PHE A 213 9.27 20.93 -15.77
CA PHE A 213 10.28 21.12 -16.80
C PHE A 213 11.36 22.10 -16.35
N ALA A 214 10.99 23.25 -15.79
CA ALA A 214 11.95 24.24 -15.28
C ALA A 214 12.83 23.64 -14.18
N LEU A 215 12.25 22.91 -13.22
CA LEU A 215 12.96 22.22 -12.15
C LEU A 215 13.82 21.04 -12.64
N GLY A 216 13.68 20.65 -13.91
CA GLY A 216 14.41 19.50 -14.46
C GLY A 216 13.85 18.14 -14.03
N ILE A 217 12.64 18.07 -13.50
CA ILE A 217 11.95 16.82 -13.18
C ILE A 217 11.58 16.08 -14.47
N THR A 218 11.15 16.81 -15.51
CA THR A 218 10.85 16.26 -16.84
C THR A 218 11.67 16.97 -17.93
N GLU A 219 11.90 16.27 -19.05
CA GLU A 219 12.54 16.82 -20.25
C GLU A 219 11.52 17.17 -21.36
N VAL A 220 10.23 17.13 -21.05
CA VAL A 220 9.18 17.49 -22.01
C VAL A 220 9.03 19.01 -22.06
N ASP A 221 9.47 19.60 -23.18
CA ASP A 221 9.46 21.06 -23.38
C ASP A 221 8.02 21.59 -23.57
N PRO A 222 7.51 22.42 -22.67
CA PRO A 222 6.16 22.98 -22.75
C PRO A 222 5.97 23.94 -23.95
N ALA A 223 7.03 24.45 -24.55
CA ALA A 223 6.94 25.23 -25.77
C ALA A 223 6.54 24.39 -26.99
N ARG A 224 6.88 23.07 -26.96
CA ARG A 224 6.67 22.14 -28.07
C ARG A 224 5.47 21.20 -27.88
N SER A 225 4.77 21.29 -26.75
CA SER A 225 3.62 20.44 -26.45
C SER A 225 2.44 21.25 -25.95
N ASP A 226 1.23 20.89 -26.44
CA ASP A 226 -0.04 21.50 -26.00
C ASP A 226 -0.70 20.60 -24.94
N MET A 227 0.01 20.37 -23.85
CA MET A 227 -0.51 19.58 -22.73
C MET A 227 -1.24 20.48 -21.72
N LEU A 228 -2.30 19.96 -21.11
CA LEU A 228 -3.13 20.65 -20.12
C LEU A 228 -2.64 20.28 -18.72
N PHE A 229 -2.23 21.29 -17.95
CA PHE A 229 -1.79 21.12 -16.56
C PHE A 229 -2.94 20.67 -15.64
N GLU A 230 -4.18 21.02 -15.95
CA GLU A 230 -5.37 20.61 -15.23
C GLU A 230 -5.61 19.09 -15.21
N ARG A 231 -4.94 18.35 -16.08
CA ARG A 231 -4.89 16.88 -16.00
C ARG A 231 -3.97 16.38 -14.88
N PHE A 232 -3.06 17.21 -14.43
CA PHE A 232 -2.10 16.89 -13.38
C PHE A 232 -2.62 17.35 -12.01
N ILE A 233 -3.06 18.61 -11.92
CA ILE A 233 -3.65 19.17 -10.70
C ILE A 233 -4.91 19.91 -11.09
N SER A 234 -6.04 19.61 -10.45
CA SER A 234 -7.27 20.40 -10.57
C SER A 234 -8.00 20.48 -9.24
N LYS A 235 -8.63 21.62 -8.98
CA LYS A 235 -9.45 21.85 -7.78
C LYS A 235 -10.65 20.90 -7.71
N GLU A 236 -11.21 20.56 -8.87
CA GLU A 236 -12.42 19.73 -9.00
C GLU A 236 -12.17 18.27 -8.59
N ARG A 237 -10.95 17.79 -8.76
CA ARG A 237 -10.59 16.41 -8.42
C ARG A 237 -10.30 16.23 -6.93
N GLY A 238 -9.78 17.27 -6.24
CA GLY A 238 -9.38 17.17 -4.83
C GLY A 238 -8.33 16.11 -4.52
N GLU A 239 -7.72 15.53 -5.56
CA GLU A 239 -6.70 14.49 -5.44
C GLU A 239 -5.30 15.13 -5.42
N PRO A 240 -4.38 14.62 -4.56
CA PRO A 240 -2.99 15.05 -4.59
C PRO A 240 -2.34 14.77 -5.94
N PRO A 241 -1.34 15.57 -6.36
CA PRO A 241 -0.59 15.29 -7.58
C PRO A 241 0.23 14.00 -7.42
N ASP A 242 0.35 13.24 -8.50
CA ASP A 242 1.17 12.03 -8.56
C ASP A 242 2.36 12.26 -9.49
N ILE A 243 3.54 12.53 -8.92
CA ILE A 243 4.78 12.74 -9.68
C ILE A 243 5.57 11.45 -9.71
N ASP A 244 5.46 10.75 -10.84
CA ASP A 244 6.26 9.57 -11.14
C ASP A 244 7.63 10.00 -11.69
N VAL A 245 8.71 9.51 -11.11
CA VAL A 245 10.06 9.69 -11.64
C VAL A 245 10.70 8.33 -11.89
N ASP A 246 11.02 8.08 -13.15
CA ASP A 246 11.79 6.91 -13.56
C ASP A 246 13.29 7.19 -13.40
N PHE A 247 14.02 6.26 -12.79
CA PHE A 247 15.47 6.28 -12.64
C PHE A 247 16.12 5.10 -13.36
N GLU A 248 17.40 5.18 -13.65
CA GLU A 248 18.18 4.05 -14.14
C GLU A 248 17.99 2.85 -13.20
N HIS A 249 17.59 1.70 -13.76
CA HIS A 249 17.28 0.50 -12.96
C HIS A 249 18.44 0.09 -12.02
N GLU A 250 19.66 0.13 -12.54
CA GLU A 250 20.86 -0.33 -11.82
C GLU A 250 21.28 0.60 -10.67
N ARG A 251 20.86 1.87 -10.71
CA ARG A 251 21.29 2.90 -9.78
C ARG A 251 20.17 3.52 -8.93
N ARG A 252 18.96 3.00 -9.09
CA ARG A 252 17.80 3.46 -8.32
C ARG A 252 17.99 3.33 -6.81
N ASP A 253 18.66 2.26 -6.36
CA ASP A 253 18.88 2.01 -4.94
C ASP A 253 19.78 3.09 -4.28
N GLU A 254 20.64 3.78 -5.04
CA GLU A 254 21.37 4.96 -4.56
C GLU A 254 20.42 6.11 -4.22
N VAL A 255 19.37 6.30 -5.01
CA VAL A 255 18.33 7.33 -4.76
C VAL A 255 17.50 6.98 -3.53
N ILE A 256 17.15 5.71 -3.38
CA ILE A 256 16.43 5.20 -2.19
C ILE A 256 17.29 5.41 -0.93
N ALA A 257 18.58 5.08 -1.00
CA ALA A 257 19.51 5.27 0.12
C ALA A 257 19.59 6.76 0.52
N TYR A 258 19.65 7.68 -0.46
CA TYR A 258 19.63 9.11 -0.21
C TYR A 258 18.38 9.57 0.54
N ILE A 259 17.20 9.06 0.17
CA ILE A 259 15.95 9.42 0.85
C ILE A 259 16.02 9.02 2.32
N TYR A 260 16.46 7.79 2.62
CA TYR A 260 16.59 7.33 4.00
C TYR A 260 17.71 8.02 4.78
N GLU A 261 18.83 8.38 4.13
CA GLU A 261 19.91 9.16 4.74
C GLU A 261 19.41 10.55 5.13
N LYS A 262 18.65 11.21 4.25
CA LYS A 262 18.17 12.56 4.47
C LYS A 262 17.03 12.67 5.47
N TYR A 263 16.01 11.83 5.34
CA TYR A 263 14.76 11.94 6.12
C TYR A 263 14.70 10.94 7.29
N GLY A 264 15.53 9.91 7.29
CA GLY A 264 15.48 8.83 8.27
C GLY A 264 14.31 7.87 8.06
N ARG A 265 14.39 6.68 8.68
CA ARG A 265 13.37 5.62 8.57
C ARG A 265 12.11 5.91 9.38
N GLU A 266 12.17 6.85 10.29
CA GLU A 266 11.02 7.29 11.07
C GLU A 266 10.07 8.17 10.24
N ARG A 267 10.60 8.88 9.23
CA ARG A 267 9.90 9.88 8.45
C ARG A 267 9.69 9.52 6.98
N ALA A 268 10.40 8.51 6.50
CA ALA A 268 10.30 8.02 5.13
C ALA A 268 10.06 6.51 5.11
N ALA A 269 9.07 6.06 4.36
CA ALA A 269 8.78 4.64 4.16
C ALA A 269 8.11 4.40 2.81
N LEU A 270 8.24 3.17 2.30
CA LEU A 270 7.50 2.74 1.12
C LEU A 270 6.02 2.55 1.45
N ALA A 271 5.14 2.86 0.52
CA ALA A 271 3.75 2.47 0.58
C ALA A 271 3.61 0.93 0.51
N ALA A 272 2.54 0.40 1.07
CA ALA A 272 2.16 -0.99 0.84
C ALA A 272 1.53 -1.16 -0.55
N ALA A 273 1.47 -2.41 -0.99
CA ALA A 273 0.61 -2.84 -2.09
C ALA A 273 -0.16 -4.08 -1.63
N LEU A 274 -1.48 -3.97 -1.66
CA LEU A 274 -2.35 -5.08 -1.29
C LEU A 274 -2.45 -6.06 -2.46
N ILE A 275 -1.89 -7.25 -2.29
CA ILE A 275 -2.03 -8.32 -3.27
C ILE A 275 -3.26 -9.14 -2.95
N THR A 276 -4.19 -9.21 -3.90
CA THR A 276 -5.41 -10.02 -3.80
C THR A 276 -5.27 -11.33 -4.56
N TYR A 277 -6.07 -12.31 -4.16
CA TYR A 277 -6.15 -13.58 -4.88
C TYR A 277 -6.74 -13.41 -6.27
N ARG A 278 -5.98 -13.78 -7.29
CA ARG A 278 -6.43 -13.99 -8.66
C ARG A 278 -6.62 -15.48 -8.93
N THR A 279 -7.26 -15.86 -10.02
CA THR A 279 -7.64 -17.24 -10.36
C THR A 279 -6.51 -18.25 -10.15
N LYS A 280 -5.34 -18.03 -10.74
CA LYS A 280 -4.19 -18.96 -10.59
C LYS A 280 -3.72 -19.12 -9.15
N GLY A 281 -3.63 -18.00 -8.40
CA GLY A 281 -3.24 -18.01 -7.01
C GLY A 281 -4.27 -18.72 -6.12
N ALA A 282 -5.56 -18.45 -6.34
CA ALA A 282 -6.64 -19.07 -5.59
C ALA A 282 -6.70 -20.59 -5.82
N LEU A 283 -6.60 -21.03 -7.08
CA LEU A 283 -6.57 -22.45 -7.42
C LEU A 283 -5.35 -23.17 -6.81
N ARG A 284 -4.16 -22.54 -6.91
CA ARG A 284 -2.94 -23.13 -6.35
C ARG A 284 -3.03 -23.30 -4.84
N ASP A 285 -3.40 -22.24 -4.15
CA ASP A 285 -3.42 -22.25 -2.68
C ASP A 285 -4.57 -23.12 -2.14
N ALA A 286 -5.78 -23.06 -2.74
CA ALA A 286 -6.88 -23.96 -2.38
C ALA A 286 -6.52 -25.44 -2.63
N GLY A 287 -5.90 -25.77 -3.76
CA GLY A 287 -5.48 -27.12 -4.08
C GLY A 287 -4.47 -27.67 -3.07
N ARG A 288 -3.48 -26.86 -2.66
CA ARG A 288 -2.50 -27.22 -1.63
C ARG A 288 -3.16 -27.49 -0.30
N ALA A 289 -4.03 -26.59 0.15
CA ALA A 289 -4.74 -26.75 1.43
C ALA A 289 -5.66 -27.98 1.45
N LEU A 290 -6.23 -28.36 0.31
CA LEU A 290 -7.07 -29.54 0.16
C LEU A 290 -6.27 -30.82 -0.13
N GLY A 291 -4.94 -30.78 -0.11
CA GLY A 291 -4.05 -31.93 -0.25
C GLY A 291 -4.01 -32.53 -1.66
N PHE A 292 -4.21 -31.71 -2.72
CA PHE A 292 -3.95 -32.16 -4.09
C PHE A 292 -2.45 -32.21 -4.38
N GLY A 293 -2.05 -33.09 -5.29
CA GLY A 293 -0.66 -33.24 -5.69
C GLY A 293 -0.09 -31.97 -6.34
N ILE A 294 1.14 -31.59 -5.99
CA ILE A 294 1.80 -30.38 -6.51
C ILE A 294 1.86 -30.42 -8.05
N ALA A 295 2.19 -31.58 -8.65
CA ALA A 295 2.24 -31.75 -10.10
C ALA A 295 0.89 -31.47 -10.79
N GLN A 296 -0.22 -31.91 -10.18
CA GLN A 296 -1.58 -31.63 -10.70
C GLN A 296 -1.90 -30.13 -10.62
N ILE A 297 -1.57 -29.50 -9.49
CA ILE A 297 -1.79 -28.07 -9.27
C ILE A 297 -0.98 -27.22 -10.27
N ASP A 298 0.29 -27.58 -10.47
CA ASP A 298 1.18 -26.84 -11.38
C ASP A 298 0.75 -27.04 -12.84
N ALA A 299 0.38 -28.25 -13.24
CA ALA A 299 -0.16 -28.51 -14.57
C ALA A 299 -1.44 -27.71 -14.83
N LEU A 300 -2.39 -27.70 -13.86
CA LEU A 300 -3.62 -26.91 -13.97
C LEU A 300 -3.30 -25.42 -14.12
N THR A 301 -2.46 -24.88 -13.25
CA THR A 301 -2.18 -23.45 -13.27
C THR A 301 -1.33 -23.01 -14.46
N ALA A 302 -0.53 -23.91 -15.05
CA ALA A 302 0.21 -23.67 -16.29
C ALA A 302 -0.72 -23.63 -17.52
N SER A 303 -1.74 -24.52 -17.57
CA SER A 303 -2.68 -24.58 -18.69
C SER A 303 -3.61 -23.38 -18.79
N LEU A 304 -3.79 -22.62 -17.68
CA LEU A 304 -4.67 -21.45 -17.65
C LEU A 304 -4.02 -20.23 -18.30
N ALA A 305 -4.72 -19.60 -19.25
CA ALA A 305 -4.38 -18.29 -19.76
C ALA A 305 -5.06 -17.17 -18.93
N TRP A 306 -4.60 -15.91 -19.08
CA TRP A 306 -5.19 -14.78 -18.37
C TRP A 306 -6.60 -14.42 -18.87
N TRP A 307 -6.94 -14.87 -20.10
CA TRP A 307 -8.25 -14.68 -20.72
C TRP A 307 -9.22 -15.86 -20.53
N ASP A 308 -8.79 -16.97 -19.91
CA ASP A 308 -9.65 -18.12 -19.70
C ASP A 308 -10.85 -17.74 -18.82
N LYS A 309 -12.05 -18.06 -19.31
CA LYS A 309 -13.29 -17.82 -18.59
C LYS A 309 -13.54 -18.91 -17.55
N ARG A 310 -14.32 -18.57 -16.55
CA ARG A 310 -14.68 -19.48 -15.44
C ARG A 310 -15.33 -20.78 -15.93
N GLU A 311 -16.16 -20.67 -16.95
CA GLU A 311 -16.92 -21.78 -17.52
C GLU A 311 -16.01 -22.88 -18.13
N GLN A 312 -14.78 -22.54 -18.45
CA GLN A 312 -13.79 -23.44 -19.04
C GLN A 312 -12.98 -24.22 -17.98
N LEU A 313 -13.07 -23.87 -16.70
CA LEU A 313 -12.33 -24.55 -15.64
C LEU A 313 -12.67 -26.05 -15.52
N PRO A 314 -13.93 -26.49 -15.57
CA PRO A 314 -14.26 -27.93 -15.52
C PRO A 314 -13.58 -28.72 -16.64
N GLU A 315 -13.52 -28.20 -17.86
CA GLU A 315 -12.84 -28.83 -19.00
C GLU A 315 -11.34 -29.01 -18.73
N ARG A 316 -10.69 -27.98 -18.16
CA ARG A 316 -9.27 -28.04 -17.77
C ARG A 316 -8.99 -29.09 -16.70
N PHE A 317 -9.91 -29.29 -15.76
CA PHE A 317 -9.78 -30.38 -14.79
C PHE A 317 -9.89 -31.75 -15.45
N ALA A 318 -10.86 -31.92 -16.37
CA ALA A 318 -11.03 -33.18 -17.12
C ALA A 318 -9.80 -33.51 -17.98
N GLU A 319 -9.18 -32.54 -18.66
CA GLU A 319 -7.94 -32.71 -19.42
C GLU A 319 -6.77 -33.25 -18.55
N LEU A 320 -6.79 -32.96 -17.26
CA LEU A 320 -5.78 -33.44 -16.30
C LEU A 320 -6.17 -34.76 -15.61
N GLY A 321 -7.21 -35.43 -16.09
CA GLY A 321 -7.71 -36.68 -15.53
C GLY A 321 -8.39 -36.51 -14.16
N LEU A 322 -8.83 -35.30 -13.83
CA LEU A 322 -9.61 -35.02 -12.62
C LEU A 322 -11.09 -34.91 -12.99
N ASP A 323 -11.94 -35.70 -12.33
CA ASP A 323 -13.38 -35.59 -12.52
C ASP A 323 -13.92 -34.27 -11.94
N PRO A 324 -14.41 -33.35 -12.80
CA PRO A 324 -14.92 -32.05 -12.38
C PRO A 324 -16.12 -32.15 -11.40
N HIS A 325 -16.87 -33.25 -11.46
CA HIS A 325 -18.06 -33.51 -10.65
C HIS A 325 -17.77 -34.29 -9.38
N SER A 326 -16.51 -34.67 -9.14
CA SER A 326 -16.16 -35.29 -7.86
C SER A 326 -16.30 -34.26 -6.73
N PRO A 327 -16.84 -34.64 -5.56
CA PRO A 327 -17.06 -33.73 -4.42
C PRO A 327 -15.76 -33.00 -3.99
N ARG A 328 -14.60 -33.63 -4.22
CA ARG A 328 -13.30 -33.05 -3.88
C ARG A 328 -12.91 -31.94 -4.84
N VAL A 329 -13.13 -32.10 -6.14
CA VAL A 329 -12.85 -31.09 -7.15
C VAL A 329 -13.87 -29.96 -7.08
N GLU A 330 -15.15 -30.25 -6.89
CA GLU A 330 -16.17 -29.23 -6.64
C GLU A 330 -15.84 -28.36 -5.44
N LYS A 331 -15.36 -28.97 -4.36
CA LYS A 331 -14.90 -28.25 -3.17
C LYS A 331 -13.69 -27.37 -3.48
N TRP A 332 -12.73 -27.85 -4.26
CA TRP A 332 -11.56 -27.07 -4.69
C TRP A 332 -11.98 -25.85 -5.51
N LEU A 333 -12.83 -26.04 -6.52
CA LEU A 333 -13.36 -24.96 -7.34
C LEU A 333 -14.13 -23.94 -6.49
N TRP A 334 -15.01 -24.42 -5.58
CA TRP A 334 -15.78 -23.55 -4.71
C TRP A 334 -14.87 -22.72 -3.79
N ILE A 335 -13.87 -23.32 -3.13
CA ILE A 335 -12.92 -22.60 -2.28
C ILE A 335 -12.12 -21.58 -3.09
N ALA A 336 -11.61 -21.98 -4.26
CA ALA A 336 -10.86 -21.07 -5.12
C ALA A 336 -11.69 -19.83 -5.52
N GLU A 337 -12.97 -20.05 -5.83
CA GLU A 337 -13.89 -18.95 -6.15
C GLU A 337 -14.13 -18.03 -4.94
N GLN A 338 -14.28 -18.62 -3.73
CA GLN A 338 -14.45 -17.83 -2.51
C GLN A 338 -13.20 -17.02 -2.15
N LEU A 339 -12.00 -17.48 -2.50
CA LEU A 339 -10.75 -16.79 -2.25
C LEU A 339 -10.50 -15.63 -3.23
N ARG A 340 -11.06 -15.67 -4.45
CA ARG A 340 -10.85 -14.60 -5.43
C ARG A 340 -11.25 -13.23 -4.89
N GLY A 341 -10.35 -12.26 -5.03
CA GLY A 341 -10.54 -10.91 -4.51
C GLY A 341 -10.22 -10.75 -3.02
N PHE A 342 -10.06 -11.85 -2.26
CA PHE A 342 -9.58 -11.75 -0.88
C PHE A 342 -8.15 -11.21 -0.82
N PRO A 343 -7.80 -10.45 0.22
CA PRO A 343 -6.41 -10.12 0.54
C PRO A 343 -5.59 -11.40 0.68
N ARG A 344 -4.43 -11.44 0.01
CA ARG A 344 -3.48 -12.53 0.11
C ARG A 344 -2.31 -12.19 1.02
N HIS A 345 -1.69 -11.08 0.76
CA HIS A 345 -0.64 -10.50 1.60
C HIS A 345 -0.42 -9.03 1.23
N LEU A 346 0.17 -8.29 2.15
CA LEU A 346 0.78 -7.00 1.85
C LEU A 346 2.18 -7.22 1.30
N THR A 347 2.57 -6.38 0.36
CA THR A 347 3.94 -6.27 -0.14
C THR A 347 4.31 -4.80 -0.22
N GLN A 348 5.59 -4.50 -0.40
CA GLN A 348 6.02 -3.13 -0.63
C GLN A 348 5.61 -2.66 -2.04
N HIS A 349 5.20 -1.42 -2.18
CA HIS A 349 5.02 -0.77 -3.47
C HIS A 349 6.35 -0.70 -4.23
N VAL A 350 6.32 -0.78 -5.55
CA VAL A 350 7.53 -0.82 -6.38
C VAL A 350 8.42 0.42 -6.25
N GLY A 351 7.89 1.56 -5.81
CA GLY A 351 8.66 2.80 -5.71
C GLY A 351 7.98 3.93 -4.96
N GLY A 352 6.72 3.78 -4.53
CA GLY A 352 5.99 4.83 -3.84
C GLY A 352 6.53 5.09 -2.43
N PHE A 353 7.12 6.27 -2.21
CA PHE A 353 7.58 6.73 -0.91
C PHE A 353 6.58 7.72 -0.31
N VAL A 354 6.26 7.55 0.95
CA VAL A 354 5.63 8.57 1.77
C VAL A 354 6.72 9.17 2.66
N ILE A 355 6.85 10.50 2.61
CA ILE A 355 7.87 11.26 3.34
C ILE A 355 7.15 12.33 4.14
N SER A 356 7.26 12.34 5.46
CA SER A 356 6.57 13.27 6.36
C SER A 356 7.53 14.18 7.13
N ARG A 357 7.01 15.31 7.59
CA ARG A 357 7.72 16.24 8.47
C ARG A 357 8.01 15.64 9.84
N GLY A 358 7.04 14.92 10.40
CA GLY A 358 7.14 14.21 11.67
C GLY A 358 7.23 12.70 11.51
N PRO A 359 7.34 11.93 12.61
CA PRO A 359 7.39 10.47 12.54
C PRO A 359 6.12 9.88 11.92
N LEU A 360 6.28 9.04 10.89
CA LEU A 360 5.19 8.33 10.21
C LEU A 360 4.35 7.46 11.16
N ALA A 361 4.98 6.93 12.22
CA ALA A 361 4.28 6.12 13.23
C ALA A 361 3.15 6.88 13.96
N ARG A 362 3.09 8.21 13.86
CA ARG A 362 1.95 9.01 14.36
C ARG A 362 0.75 8.98 13.41
N LEU A 363 0.96 8.61 12.17
CA LEU A 363 -0.06 8.58 11.12
C LEU A 363 -0.52 7.15 10.83
N VAL A 364 0.44 6.21 10.78
CA VAL A 364 0.22 4.85 10.27
C VAL A 364 1.21 3.88 10.92
N PRO A 365 0.84 2.60 11.12
CA PRO A 365 1.81 1.59 11.51
C PRO A 365 2.91 1.43 10.45
N VAL A 366 4.17 1.36 10.91
CA VAL A 366 5.36 1.19 10.07
C VAL A 366 5.97 -0.18 10.38
N GLU A 367 6.27 -0.95 9.34
CA GLU A 367 6.88 -2.28 9.43
C GLU A 367 8.27 -2.31 8.78
N SER A 368 9.12 -3.18 9.29
CA SER A 368 10.37 -3.55 8.62
C SER A 368 10.07 -4.55 7.51
N THR A 369 10.72 -4.41 6.36
CA THR A 369 10.58 -5.36 5.25
C THR A 369 11.61 -6.49 5.36
N ALA A 370 11.47 -7.53 4.50
CA ALA A 370 12.50 -8.56 4.34
C ALA A 370 13.86 -8.00 3.85
N MET A 371 13.85 -6.82 3.24
CA MET A 371 15.05 -6.07 2.89
C MET A 371 15.42 -5.17 4.08
N ALA A 372 16.53 -5.49 4.77
CA ALA A 372 16.95 -4.85 6.02
C ALA A 372 17.00 -3.31 5.98
N GLU A 373 17.22 -2.74 4.78
CA GLU A 373 17.37 -1.30 4.57
C GLU A 373 16.07 -0.56 4.28
N ARG A 374 14.90 -1.22 4.32
CA ARG A 374 13.61 -0.63 3.92
C ARG A 374 12.55 -0.75 5.00
N THR A 375 11.68 0.26 5.07
CA THR A 375 10.47 0.28 5.89
C THR A 375 9.25 0.43 4.99
N VAL A 376 8.11 -0.08 5.43
CA VAL A 376 6.84 0.00 4.71
C VAL A 376 5.73 0.45 5.66
N ILE A 377 4.87 1.36 5.21
CA ILE A 377 3.63 1.70 5.90
C ILE A 377 2.55 0.69 5.52
N GLN A 378 1.59 0.43 6.43
CA GLN A 378 0.52 -0.57 6.19
C GLN A 378 -0.61 -0.08 5.28
N TRP A 379 -0.51 1.11 4.71
CA TRP A 379 -1.49 1.66 3.76
C TRP A 379 -1.03 1.49 2.33
N ASP A 380 -1.95 1.06 1.47
CA ASP A 380 -1.74 0.96 0.04
C ASP A 380 -2.06 2.30 -0.67
N LYS A 381 -2.05 2.28 -2.01
CA LYS A 381 -2.29 3.48 -2.80
C LYS A 381 -3.68 4.09 -2.54
N ASP A 382 -4.71 3.26 -2.48
CA ASP A 382 -6.10 3.73 -2.34
C ASP A 382 -6.31 4.33 -0.94
N ASP A 383 -5.68 3.77 0.11
CA ASP A 383 -5.67 4.31 1.46
C ASP A 383 -4.96 5.66 1.53
N ILE A 384 -3.80 5.78 0.88
CA ILE A 384 -2.99 7.00 0.81
C ILE A 384 -3.80 8.11 0.15
N ASP A 385 -4.44 7.82 -0.99
CA ASP A 385 -5.27 8.77 -1.73
C ASP A 385 -6.49 9.20 -0.89
N ALA A 386 -7.17 8.26 -0.22
CA ALA A 386 -8.32 8.55 0.66
C ALA A 386 -7.98 9.44 1.87
N LEU A 387 -6.75 9.38 2.35
CA LEU A 387 -6.26 10.16 3.50
C LEU A 387 -5.58 11.47 3.10
N GLY A 388 -5.49 11.76 1.79
CA GLY A 388 -4.82 12.94 1.27
C GLY A 388 -3.31 12.96 1.50
N LEU A 389 -2.71 11.78 1.69
CA LEU A 389 -1.26 11.65 1.79
C LEU A 389 -0.66 11.70 0.39
N MET A 390 0.46 12.37 0.25
CA MET A 390 1.16 12.42 -1.03
C MET A 390 2.30 11.40 -1.05
N LYS A 391 2.42 10.67 -2.14
CA LYS A 391 3.54 9.77 -2.40
C LYS A 391 4.43 10.30 -3.51
N VAL A 392 5.71 9.98 -3.43
CA VAL A 392 6.69 10.21 -4.50
C VAL A 392 7.07 8.88 -5.09
N ASP A 393 6.82 8.67 -6.37
CA ASP A 393 7.15 7.41 -7.03
C ASP A 393 8.58 7.40 -7.56
N ILE A 394 9.45 6.64 -6.90
CA ILE A 394 10.84 6.38 -7.25
C ILE A 394 10.90 5.07 -8.04
N LEU A 395 10.68 5.16 -9.35
CA LEU A 395 10.52 3.99 -10.20
C LEU A 395 11.85 3.59 -10.88
N ALA A 396 11.95 2.34 -11.32
CA ALA A 396 13.08 1.83 -12.09
C ALA A 396 12.69 1.59 -13.53
N LEU A 397 13.44 2.16 -14.48
CA LEU A 397 13.21 1.94 -15.90
C LEU A 397 14.48 1.43 -16.59
N GLY A 398 14.47 0.13 -16.97
CA GLY A 398 15.58 -0.49 -17.67
C GLY A 398 15.94 0.18 -19.00
N MET A 399 15.00 0.86 -19.66
CA MET A 399 15.26 1.64 -20.87
C MET A 399 16.24 2.80 -20.60
N LEU A 400 16.19 3.44 -19.41
CA LEU A 400 17.16 4.49 -19.07
C LEU A 400 18.58 3.93 -18.93
N SER A 401 18.72 2.73 -18.34
CA SER A 401 20.02 2.03 -18.29
C SER A 401 20.53 1.67 -19.70
N ALA A 402 19.63 1.22 -20.60
CA ALA A 402 19.98 0.93 -21.99
C ALA A 402 20.44 2.21 -22.74
N ILE A 403 19.70 3.32 -22.59
CA ILE A 403 20.05 4.60 -23.18
C ILE A 403 21.42 5.07 -22.67
N ARG A 404 21.68 4.97 -21.37
CA ARG A 404 22.97 5.32 -20.80
C ARG A 404 24.10 4.52 -21.44
N ARG A 405 23.97 3.19 -21.51
CA ARG A 405 24.97 2.32 -22.14
C ARG A 405 25.21 2.67 -23.62
N MET A 406 24.12 2.99 -24.36
CA MET A 406 24.24 3.43 -25.75
C MET A 406 25.03 4.77 -25.85
N LEU A 407 24.75 5.74 -24.97
CA LEU A 407 25.46 7.01 -24.95
C LEU A 407 26.94 6.83 -24.57
N ASP A 408 27.24 5.93 -23.65
CA ASP A 408 28.62 5.61 -23.25
C ASP A 408 29.40 4.96 -24.41
N ILE A 409 28.76 4.07 -25.18
CA ILE A 409 29.35 3.41 -26.37
C ILE A 409 29.62 4.41 -27.49
N VAL A 410 28.68 5.31 -27.75
CA VAL A 410 28.80 6.33 -28.83
C VAL A 410 29.79 7.42 -28.46
N GLY A 411 30.23 7.51 -27.19
CA GLY A 411 31.14 8.54 -26.70
C GLY A 411 30.50 9.94 -26.63
N GLU A 412 29.20 10.04 -26.80
CA GLU A 412 28.45 11.30 -26.62
C GLU A 412 28.32 11.61 -25.12
N ARG A 413 29.40 12.04 -24.49
CA ARG A 413 29.40 12.59 -23.13
C ARG A 413 28.76 13.99 -23.10
N ARG A 414 27.54 14.10 -23.61
CA ARG A 414 26.73 15.31 -23.45
C ARG A 414 26.11 15.31 -22.09
N THR A 415 26.34 16.36 -21.34
CA THR A 415 25.90 16.71 -19.99
C THR A 415 25.21 15.56 -19.24
N PRO A 416 25.89 14.88 -18.30
CA PRO A 416 25.36 13.73 -17.62
C PRO A 416 24.04 14.06 -16.92
N GLY A 417 23.01 13.24 -17.14
CA GLY A 417 21.70 13.39 -16.52
C GLY A 417 20.63 14.09 -17.37
N VAL A 418 20.96 14.57 -18.55
CA VAL A 418 19.99 15.21 -19.47
C VAL A 418 19.86 14.36 -20.73
N LEU A 419 18.68 13.86 -21.01
CA LEU A 419 18.37 13.28 -22.31
C LEU A 419 18.34 14.39 -23.37
N PRO A 420 18.95 14.19 -24.58
CA PRO A 420 18.94 15.20 -25.62
C PRO A 420 17.49 15.58 -25.99
N ALA A 421 17.16 16.86 -25.91
CA ALA A 421 15.86 17.34 -26.34
C ALA A 421 15.57 16.92 -27.79
N GLY A 422 14.54 16.15 -28.02
CA GLY A 422 14.00 15.76 -29.32
C GLY A 422 14.31 14.35 -29.82
N ARG A 423 15.34 13.64 -29.34
CA ARG A 423 15.59 12.25 -29.77
C ARG A 423 14.82 11.21 -28.92
N GLY A 424 14.51 11.52 -27.66
CA GLY A 424 13.74 10.62 -26.77
C GLY A 424 12.28 10.45 -27.18
N ARG A 425 11.70 11.33 -27.98
CA ARG A 425 10.29 11.25 -28.40
C ARG A 425 9.91 10.00 -29.18
N ARG A 426 10.83 9.45 -30.01
CA ARG A 426 10.52 8.25 -30.79
C ARG A 426 10.58 6.94 -29.97
N LEU A 427 11.42 6.89 -28.94
CA LEU A 427 11.60 5.70 -28.10
C LEU A 427 10.54 5.55 -27.00
N LEU A 428 10.03 6.69 -26.46
CA LEU A 428 9.05 6.65 -25.37
C LEU A 428 7.58 6.62 -25.84
N MET A 429 7.28 6.96 -27.10
CA MET A 429 5.91 6.94 -27.63
C MET A 429 5.43 5.58 -28.16
N HIS A 430 6.28 4.56 -28.25
CA HIS A 430 5.88 3.22 -28.73
C HIS A 430 5.44 2.24 -27.64
N GLN A 431 5.37 2.66 -26.38
CA GLN A 431 4.78 1.85 -25.32
C GLN A 431 3.35 2.32 -25.02
N ARG A 432 2.41 2.01 -25.92
CA ARG A 432 1.01 1.82 -25.52
C ARG A 432 0.89 0.38 -24.99
N PRO A 433 0.41 0.13 -23.79
CA PRO A 433 -0.04 -1.21 -23.42
C PRO A 433 -1.27 -1.56 -24.27
N PRO A 434 -1.44 -2.86 -24.60
CA PRO A 434 -2.65 -3.35 -25.25
C PRO A 434 -3.89 -3.17 -24.39
#